data_ba378947e0b072db21954b92b1f82015
#
_entry.id   ba378947e0b072db21954b92b1f82015
#
_cell.length_a   1.000
_cell.length_b   1.000
_cell.length_c   1.000
_cell.angle_alpha   90.00
_cell.angle_beta   90.00
_cell.angle_gamma   90.00
#
_symmetry.space_group_name_H-M   'P 1'
#
loop_
_entity.id
_entity.type
_entity.pdbx_description
1 polymer ?
#
loop_
_entity_poly.entity_id
_entity_poly.type
_entity_poly.pdbx_seq_one_letter_code
_entity_poly.pdbx_strand_id
1 'polypeptide(L)'
;GLMNVSAAQNFSLKDDVLAMRATIFSGNRHGYITNVAPNASGNKLNDRDRLGARLSFLYTPNDSWDMTARWDYSKVDEACCGSNTKMNNFTNLAATAVGGDTYLGAVLGTNVILGSQFDDKIVNVNGEPHSTNHDRGFSLEINKHGDGSTFTSVSAVRNFDTTDYIDADFAEADLLYDTNHASQSSFSQEFRLSGEFGNGGNYVVGAYFFSQDIDNNSRLDLGIHTDGF
;
A
#
# COMPACT_ATOMS: atom_id res chain seq x y z
N GLY A 1 -1.82 -20.71 -2.03
CA GLY A 1 -3.04 -20.17 -1.45
C GLY A 1 -2.77 -18.91 -0.64
N LEU A 2 -3.79 -18.12 -0.37
CA LEU A 2 -3.73 -16.96 0.51
C LEU A 2 -4.07 -17.40 1.94
N MET A 3 -3.24 -17.02 2.90
CA MET A 3 -3.51 -17.20 4.32
C MET A 3 -3.62 -15.81 4.96
N ASN A 4 -4.79 -15.51 5.54
CA ASN A 4 -5.00 -14.32 6.36
C ASN A 4 -5.32 -14.78 7.78
N VAL A 5 -4.60 -14.22 8.73
CA VAL A 5 -4.82 -14.45 10.16
C VAL A 5 -5.05 -13.13 10.84
N SER A 6 -6.08 -13.03 11.65
CA SER A 6 -6.29 -11.88 12.52
C SER A 6 -6.72 -12.33 13.90
N ALA A 7 -6.24 -11.63 14.92
CA ALA A 7 -6.64 -11.85 16.30
C ALA A 7 -6.89 -10.50 16.97
N ALA A 8 -7.90 -10.47 17.84
CA ALA A 8 -8.20 -9.30 18.64
C ALA A 8 -8.56 -9.74 20.06
N GLN A 9 -8.04 -9.02 21.04
CA GLN A 9 -8.31 -9.26 22.46
C GLN A 9 -8.65 -7.95 23.15
N ASN A 10 -9.69 -8.00 23.95
CA ASN A 10 -10.07 -6.90 24.85
C ASN A 10 -9.56 -7.17 26.27
N PHE A 11 -9.17 -6.10 26.95
CA PHE A 11 -8.70 -6.14 28.32
C PHE A 11 -9.44 -5.03 29.10
N SER A 12 -10.06 -5.38 30.23
CA SER A 12 -10.44 -4.39 31.24
C SER A 12 -9.20 -4.08 32.08
N LEU A 13 -8.70 -2.85 31.96
CA LEU A 13 -7.55 -2.39 32.77
C LEU A 13 -8.00 -1.78 34.08
N LYS A 14 -9.19 -1.18 34.07
CA LYS A 14 -9.92 -0.72 35.25
C LYS A 14 -11.40 -0.81 34.93
N ASP A 15 -12.13 -1.54 35.73
CA ASP A 15 -13.56 -1.79 35.51
C ASP A 15 -14.35 -0.49 35.36
N ASP A 16 -15.20 -0.45 34.33
CA ASP A 16 -16.05 0.65 33.91
C ASP A 16 -15.34 1.98 33.58
N VAL A 17 -13.99 2.02 33.62
CA VAL A 17 -13.23 3.27 33.42
C VAL A 17 -12.22 3.18 32.29
N LEU A 18 -11.47 2.08 32.18
CA LEU A 18 -10.40 1.98 31.20
C LEU A 18 -10.35 0.58 30.59
N ALA A 19 -10.52 0.53 29.28
CA ALA A 19 -10.41 -0.68 28.50
C ALA A 19 -9.35 -0.53 27.41
N MET A 20 -8.73 -1.64 27.03
CA MET A 20 -7.81 -1.73 25.91
C MET A 20 -8.24 -2.82 24.95
N ARG A 21 -8.09 -2.58 23.65
CA ARG A 21 -8.18 -3.59 22.61
C ARG A 21 -6.88 -3.66 21.82
N ALA A 22 -6.28 -4.84 21.78
CA ALA A 22 -5.15 -5.14 20.90
C ALA A 22 -5.65 -5.96 19.71
N THR A 23 -5.21 -5.61 18.52
CA THR A 23 -5.51 -6.32 17.27
C THR A 23 -4.23 -6.51 16.50
N ILE A 24 -4.01 -7.70 15.96
CA ILE A 24 -2.93 -8.02 15.02
C ILE A 24 -3.53 -8.68 13.78
N PHE A 25 -2.91 -8.47 12.63
CA PHE A 25 -3.22 -9.21 11.42
C PHE A 25 -1.96 -9.54 10.64
N SER A 26 -1.99 -10.65 9.92
CA SER A 26 -0.97 -11.05 8.96
C SER A 26 -1.66 -11.63 7.73
N GLY A 27 -1.16 -11.25 6.55
CA GLY A 27 -1.63 -11.78 5.28
C GLY A 27 -0.45 -12.24 4.46
N ASN A 28 -0.40 -13.54 4.14
CA ASN A 28 0.69 -14.12 3.37
C ASN A 28 0.15 -14.96 2.21
N ARG A 29 0.78 -14.81 1.05
CA ARG A 29 0.51 -15.59 -0.15
C ARG A 29 1.75 -15.66 -1.00
N HIS A 30 2.11 -16.85 -1.45
CA HIS A 30 3.15 -17.00 -2.46
C HIS A 30 2.75 -16.31 -3.77
N GLY A 31 3.72 -15.75 -4.47
CA GLY A 31 3.54 -15.18 -5.78
C GLY A 31 2.96 -16.22 -6.77
N TYR A 32 2.17 -15.74 -7.71
CA TYR A 32 1.51 -16.61 -8.69
C TYR A 32 2.01 -16.40 -10.13
N ILE A 33 2.86 -15.41 -10.35
CA ILE A 33 3.58 -15.20 -11.61
C ILE A 33 5.01 -15.71 -11.43
N THR A 34 5.49 -16.50 -12.38
CA THR A 34 6.87 -17.02 -12.36
C THR A 34 7.76 -16.16 -13.25
N ASN A 35 8.83 -15.62 -12.70
CA ASN A 35 9.86 -15.00 -13.50
C ASN A 35 10.77 -16.08 -14.13
N VAL A 36 10.90 -16.06 -15.46
CA VAL A 36 11.71 -17.00 -16.23
C VAL A 36 12.99 -16.37 -16.76
N ALA A 37 13.29 -15.13 -16.43
CA ALA A 37 14.54 -14.49 -16.80
C ALA A 37 15.74 -15.24 -16.21
N PRO A 38 16.86 -15.36 -16.94
CA PRO A 38 18.01 -16.19 -16.52
C PRO A 38 18.55 -15.83 -15.13
N ASN A 39 18.58 -14.54 -14.79
CA ASN A 39 19.12 -14.05 -13.51
C ASN A 39 18.13 -14.12 -12.35
N ALA A 40 16.88 -14.32 -12.63
CA ALA A 40 15.79 -14.31 -11.64
C ALA A 40 14.87 -15.54 -11.79
N SER A 41 15.35 -16.58 -12.47
CA SER A 41 14.56 -17.76 -12.80
C SER A 41 14.02 -18.46 -11.55
N GLY A 42 12.71 -18.69 -11.57
CA GLY A 42 11.98 -19.33 -10.48
C GLY A 42 11.46 -18.38 -9.41
N ASN A 43 11.85 -17.12 -9.41
CA ASN A 43 11.28 -16.12 -8.51
C ASN A 43 9.78 -15.95 -8.76
N LYS A 44 9.03 -15.84 -7.68
CA LYS A 44 7.58 -15.70 -7.74
C LYS A 44 7.20 -14.25 -7.44
N LEU A 45 6.57 -13.61 -8.42
CA LEU A 45 6.09 -12.24 -8.31
C LEU A 45 4.60 -12.20 -7.95
N ASN A 46 4.15 -11.04 -7.52
CA ASN A 46 2.80 -10.75 -7.05
C ASN A 46 2.42 -11.64 -5.85
N ASP A 47 3.34 -11.81 -4.92
CA ASP A 47 3.10 -12.40 -3.62
C ASP A 47 2.28 -11.48 -2.71
N ARG A 48 2.13 -11.85 -1.47
CA ARG A 48 1.63 -11.01 -0.37
C ARG A 48 2.43 -11.29 0.88
N ASP A 49 2.95 -10.23 1.48
CA ASP A 49 3.51 -10.24 2.82
C ASP A 49 3.08 -8.95 3.53
N ARG A 50 2.09 -9.09 4.41
CA ARG A 50 1.46 -7.99 5.13
C ARG A 50 1.38 -8.29 6.61
N LEU A 51 1.74 -7.31 7.39
CA LEU A 51 1.64 -7.35 8.85
C LEU A 51 1.03 -6.04 9.34
N GLY A 52 0.20 -6.11 10.37
CA GLY A 52 -0.28 -4.92 11.04
C GLY A 52 -0.70 -5.17 12.47
N ALA A 53 -0.72 -4.09 13.22
CA ALA A 53 -1.14 -4.06 14.62
C ALA A 53 -1.93 -2.79 14.90
N ARG A 54 -2.90 -2.87 15.81
CA ARG A 54 -3.64 -1.74 16.35
C ARG A 54 -3.85 -1.90 17.85
N LEU A 55 -3.58 -0.83 18.57
CA LEU A 55 -3.93 -0.67 19.97
C LEU A 55 -4.99 0.43 20.08
N SER A 56 -6.05 0.16 20.81
CA SER A 56 -7.11 1.13 21.11
C SER A 56 -7.35 1.15 22.61
N PHE A 57 -7.42 2.34 23.19
CA PHE A 57 -7.73 2.57 24.58
C PHE A 57 -9.03 3.37 24.66
N LEU A 58 -9.97 2.87 25.42
CA LEU A 58 -11.19 3.58 25.77
C LEU A 58 -11.12 3.99 27.24
N TYR A 59 -11.24 5.27 27.50
CA TYR A 59 -11.24 5.85 28.83
C TYR A 59 -12.56 6.59 29.08
N THR A 60 -13.33 6.13 30.04
CA THR A 60 -14.67 6.64 30.44
C THR A 60 -14.64 7.01 31.93
N PRO A 61 -14.06 8.18 32.29
CA PRO A 61 -13.91 8.56 33.71
C PRO A 61 -15.25 8.81 34.43
N ASN A 62 -16.28 9.17 33.67
CA ASN A 62 -17.65 9.38 34.13
C ASN A 62 -18.61 9.44 32.93
N ASP A 63 -19.92 9.57 33.18
CA ASP A 63 -20.96 9.57 32.15
C ASP A 63 -20.90 10.76 31.19
N SER A 64 -20.16 11.81 31.54
CA SER A 64 -20.03 13.01 30.70
C SER A 64 -18.85 12.98 29.73
N TRP A 65 -17.93 12.03 29.87
CA TRP A 65 -16.73 11.98 29.07
C TRP A 65 -16.41 10.56 28.60
N ASP A 66 -16.10 10.43 27.32
CA ASP A 66 -15.38 9.28 26.79
C ASP A 66 -14.23 9.75 25.91
N MET A 67 -13.15 9.00 25.93
CA MET A 67 -11.94 9.27 25.15
C MET A 67 -11.45 7.98 24.54
N THR A 68 -11.16 8.02 23.25
CA THR A 68 -10.56 6.87 22.54
C THR A 68 -9.23 7.27 21.94
N ALA A 69 -8.14 6.67 22.44
CA ALA A 69 -6.83 6.77 21.82
C ALA A 69 -6.58 5.53 20.95
N ARG A 70 -6.09 5.71 19.71
CA ARG A 70 -5.75 4.62 18.79
C ARG A 70 -4.36 4.82 18.25
N TRP A 71 -3.58 3.76 18.25
CA TRP A 71 -2.33 3.67 17.54
C TRP A 71 -2.41 2.50 16.56
N ASP A 72 -1.93 2.68 15.35
CA ASP A 72 -1.85 1.61 14.36
C ASP A 72 -0.53 1.65 13.60
N TYR A 73 -0.14 0.47 13.15
CA TYR A 73 1.01 0.23 12.30
C TYR A 73 0.68 -0.85 11.27
N SER A 74 1.10 -0.66 10.03
CA SER A 74 1.09 -1.71 9.02
C SER A 74 2.35 -1.68 8.17
N LYS A 75 2.77 -2.88 7.74
CA LYS A 75 3.87 -3.11 6.81
C LYS A 75 3.37 -3.95 5.64
N VAL A 76 3.76 -3.56 4.44
CA VAL A 76 3.69 -4.34 3.21
C VAL A 76 5.12 -4.55 2.72
N ASP A 77 5.46 -5.77 2.23
CA ASP A 77 6.78 -6.13 1.76
C ASP A 77 6.58 -7.22 0.69
N GLU A 78 6.37 -6.79 -0.56
CA GLU A 78 5.85 -7.66 -1.60
C GLU A 78 6.76 -7.62 -2.84
N ALA A 79 7.00 -8.76 -3.45
CA ALA A 79 7.62 -8.87 -4.77
C ALA A 79 6.58 -8.50 -5.84
N CYS A 80 6.39 -7.23 -6.06
CA CYS A 80 5.48 -6.71 -7.09
C CYS A 80 6.31 -5.87 -8.09
N CYS A 81 5.92 -5.64 -9.28
CA CYS A 81 4.67 -5.98 -9.92
C CYS A 81 4.98 -6.73 -11.21
N GLY A 82 4.73 -8.00 -11.25
CA GLY A 82 4.81 -8.78 -12.49
C GLY A 82 3.52 -8.60 -13.28
N SER A 83 3.64 -8.29 -14.57
CA SER A 83 2.54 -8.14 -15.50
C SER A 83 2.70 -9.07 -16.69
N ASN A 84 1.74 -9.96 -16.90
CA ASN A 84 1.77 -10.89 -18.04
C ASN A 84 1.52 -10.14 -19.34
N THR A 85 2.31 -10.46 -20.36
CA THR A 85 2.13 -9.91 -21.70
C THR A 85 0.88 -10.50 -22.35
N LYS A 86 -0.14 -9.67 -22.56
CA LYS A 86 -1.38 -10.07 -23.26
C LYS A 86 -1.26 -9.89 -24.76
N MET A 87 -0.57 -8.85 -25.19
CA MET A 87 -0.39 -8.52 -26.59
C MET A 87 0.94 -7.82 -26.75
N ASN A 88 1.74 -8.29 -27.68
CA ASN A 88 3.00 -7.67 -28.06
C ASN A 88 2.91 -7.25 -29.52
N ASN A 89 2.60 -5.97 -29.76
CA ASN A 89 2.48 -5.40 -31.12
C ASN A 89 3.80 -4.73 -31.58
N PHE A 90 4.89 -4.87 -30.84
CA PHE A 90 6.21 -4.42 -31.26
C PHE A 90 6.87 -5.34 -32.31
N THR A 91 6.09 -6.13 -33.04
CA THR A 91 6.50 -6.73 -34.29
C THR A 91 6.58 -5.63 -35.32
N ASN A 92 7.66 -4.90 -35.38
CA ASN A 92 7.91 -4.01 -36.48
C ASN A 92 8.52 -4.79 -37.67
N LEU A 93 8.50 -4.15 -38.82
CA LEU A 93 9.06 -4.75 -40.06
C LEU A 93 10.51 -5.19 -39.91
N ALA A 94 11.31 -4.54 -39.05
CA ALA A 94 12.70 -4.87 -38.79
C ALA A 94 12.86 -6.17 -37.99
N ALA A 95 12.01 -6.42 -36.99
CA ALA A 95 12.01 -7.68 -36.25
C ALA A 95 11.68 -8.87 -37.14
N THR A 96 10.72 -8.72 -38.04
CA THR A 96 10.37 -9.77 -39.02
C THR A 96 11.49 -10.02 -40.01
N ALA A 97 12.25 -9.00 -40.42
CA ALA A 97 13.34 -9.12 -41.36
C ALA A 97 14.55 -9.86 -40.78
N VAL A 98 14.76 -9.87 -39.48
CA VAL A 98 15.86 -10.59 -38.80
C VAL A 98 15.40 -11.90 -38.14
N GLY A 99 14.15 -12.31 -38.35
CA GLY A 99 13.63 -13.60 -37.87
C GLY A 99 13.29 -13.66 -36.39
N GLY A 100 13.18 -12.51 -35.71
CA GLY A 100 12.76 -12.42 -34.32
C GLY A 100 11.28 -12.09 -34.19
N ASP A 101 10.66 -12.56 -33.13
CA ASP A 101 9.24 -12.27 -32.82
C ASP A 101 8.99 -10.82 -32.36
N THR A 102 10.06 -10.15 -31.91
CA THR A 102 10.03 -8.74 -31.51
C THR A 102 11.37 -8.08 -31.77
N TYR A 103 11.37 -6.77 -31.87
CA TYR A 103 12.60 -5.97 -32.03
C TYR A 103 13.61 -6.26 -30.88
N LEU A 104 13.16 -6.32 -29.63
CA LEU A 104 14.03 -6.59 -28.48
C LEU A 104 14.69 -7.98 -28.60
N GLY A 105 13.92 -9.02 -28.92
CA GLY A 105 14.44 -10.35 -29.09
C GLY A 105 15.44 -10.45 -30.26
N ALA A 106 15.12 -9.79 -31.36
CA ALA A 106 15.94 -9.85 -32.57
C ALA A 106 17.27 -9.05 -32.49
N VAL A 107 17.23 -7.86 -31.85
CA VAL A 107 18.37 -6.94 -31.80
C VAL A 107 19.23 -7.16 -30.56
N LEU A 108 18.59 -7.37 -29.38
CA LEU A 108 19.31 -7.53 -28.12
C LEU A 108 19.58 -8.98 -27.73
N GLY A 109 19.06 -9.95 -28.51
CA GLY A 109 19.23 -11.37 -28.22
C GLY A 109 18.53 -11.83 -26.92
N THR A 110 17.56 -11.08 -26.45
CA THR A 110 16.81 -11.38 -25.23
C THR A 110 15.58 -12.24 -25.51
N ASN A 111 15.16 -13.04 -24.53
CA ASN A 111 13.91 -13.78 -24.66
C ASN A 111 12.71 -12.86 -24.47
N VAL A 112 11.65 -13.11 -25.22
CA VAL A 112 10.44 -12.32 -25.18
C VAL A 112 9.25 -13.21 -24.89
N ILE A 113 8.42 -12.83 -23.91
CA ILE A 113 7.16 -13.51 -23.63
C ILE A 113 6.12 -13.06 -24.65
N LEU A 114 5.52 -14.03 -25.35
CA LEU A 114 4.50 -13.77 -26.35
C LEU A 114 3.11 -13.65 -25.74
N GLY A 115 2.21 -12.92 -26.39
CA GLY A 115 0.81 -12.82 -25.96
C GLY A 115 0.07 -14.17 -25.93
N SER A 116 0.50 -15.16 -26.74
CA SER A 116 0.00 -16.54 -26.70
C SER A 116 0.31 -17.27 -25.37
N GLN A 117 1.31 -16.79 -24.62
CA GLN A 117 1.73 -17.33 -23.32
C GLN A 117 1.08 -16.61 -22.13
N PHE A 118 0.08 -15.78 -22.37
CA PHE A 118 -0.58 -14.99 -21.33
C PHE A 118 -1.12 -15.84 -20.16
N ASP A 119 -1.70 -16.99 -20.47
CA ASP A 119 -2.30 -17.88 -19.47
C ASP A 119 -1.25 -18.71 -18.70
N ASP A 120 0.00 -18.76 -19.15
CA ASP A 120 1.08 -19.50 -18.48
C ASP A 120 1.52 -18.82 -17.18
N LYS A 121 1.12 -17.55 -16.96
CA LYS A 121 1.50 -16.75 -15.80
C LYS A 121 3.01 -16.67 -15.59
N ILE A 122 3.71 -16.43 -16.67
CA ILE A 122 5.15 -16.21 -16.71
C ILE A 122 5.45 -14.77 -17.11
N VAL A 123 6.56 -14.27 -16.62
CA VAL A 123 7.18 -12.98 -17.03
C VAL A 123 8.66 -13.21 -17.25
N ASN A 124 9.28 -12.28 -17.93
CA ASN A 124 10.69 -12.30 -18.25
C ASN A 124 11.28 -10.93 -17.91
N VAL A 125 11.39 -10.63 -16.63
CA VAL A 125 11.90 -9.36 -16.14
C VAL A 125 13.28 -9.59 -15.52
N ASN A 126 14.26 -8.75 -15.89
CA ASN A 126 15.62 -8.88 -15.42
C ASN A 126 15.88 -8.22 -14.08
N GLY A 127 15.01 -7.30 -13.63
CA GLY A 127 14.99 -6.74 -12.28
C GLY A 127 14.28 -7.64 -11.28
N GLU A 128 14.41 -7.31 -10.00
CA GLU A 128 13.63 -7.92 -8.92
C GLU A 128 12.59 -6.89 -8.41
N PRO A 129 11.42 -6.83 -9.05
CA PRO A 129 10.38 -5.86 -8.66
C PRO A 129 9.99 -6.05 -7.19
N HIS A 130 10.00 -4.96 -6.46
CA HIS A 130 9.78 -4.99 -5.03
C HIS A 130 9.06 -3.74 -4.55
N SER A 131 8.10 -3.93 -3.65
CA SER A 131 7.35 -2.84 -3.03
C SER A 131 7.34 -2.97 -1.52
N THR A 132 7.79 -1.95 -0.85
CA THR A 132 7.69 -1.84 0.61
C THR A 132 6.83 -0.65 0.98
N ASN A 133 6.02 -0.82 2.02
CA ASN A 133 5.18 0.23 2.54
C ASN A 133 5.12 0.13 4.06
N HIS A 134 5.29 1.26 4.73
CA HIS A 134 5.14 1.42 6.17
C HIS A 134 4.13 2.53 6.44
N ASP A 135 3.07 2.19 7.14
CA ASP A 135 2.04 3.14 7.56
C ASP A 135 1.91 3.10 9.08
N ARG A 136 1.89 4.26 9.73
CA ARG A 136 1.72 4.38 11.18
C ARG A 136 0.91 5.62 11.50
N GLY A 137 0.02 5.46 12.46
CA GLY A 137 -0.86 6.54 12.87
C GLY A 137 -1.14 6.54 14.35
N PHE A 138 -1.51 7.71 14.84
CA PHE A 138 -2.09 7.90 16.16
C PHE A 138 -3.28 8.83 16.05
N SER A 139 -4.36 8.51 16.76
CA SER A 139 -5.51 9.40 16.89
C SER A 139 -6.03 9.41 18.31
N LEU A 140 -6.55 10.58 18.70
CA LEU A 140 -7.25 10.81 19.96
C LEU A 140 -8.60 11.45 19.66
N GLU A 141 -9.66 10.77 20.05
CA GLU A 141 -11.04 11.24 20.02
C GLU A 141 -11.49 11.50 21.46
N ILE A 142 -12.03 12.67 21.70
CA ILE A 142 -12.57 13.08 23.01
C ILE A 142 -14.00 13.52 22.79
N ASN A 143 -14.93 12.90 23.49
CA ASN A 143 -16.32 13.28 23.53
C ASN A 143 -16.68 13.82 24.90
N LYS A 144 -17.37 14.96 24.92
CA LYS A 144 -18.00 15.53 26.10
C LYS A 144 -19.50 15.56 25.89
N HIS A 145 -20.20 14.80 26.69
CA HIS A 145 -21.66 14.73 26.71
C HIS A 145 -22.22 15.77 27.68
N GLY A 146 -23.15 16.56 27.21
CA GLY A 146 -23.94 17.52 28.05
C GLY A 146 -25.43 17.32 27.85
N ASP A 147 -26.23 18.12 28.50
CA ASP A 147 -27.70 18.06 28.39
C ASP A 147 -28.12 18.42 26.95
N GLY A 148 -28.51 17.38 26.16
CA GLY A 148 -28.98 17.51 24.79
C GLY A 148 -27.91 17.84 23.73
N SER A 149 -26.62 17.84 24.10
CA SER A 149 -25.52 18.09 23.14
C SER A 149 -24.28 17.28 23.44
N THR A 150 -23.51 17.01 22.39
CA THR A 150 -22.18 16.35 22.45
C THR A 150 -21.16 17.19 21.71
N PHE A 151 -20.07 17.51 22.39
CA PHE A 151 -18.89 18.07 21.79
C PHE A 151 -17.89 16.95 21.52
N THR A 152 -17.38 16.86 20.27
CA THR A 152 -16.36 15.90 19.85
C THR A 152 -15.13 16.64 19.35
N SER A 153 -13.95 16.21 19.81
CA SER A 153 -12.66 16.62 19.27
C SER A 153 -11.91 15.39 18.77
N VAL A 154 -11.44 15.43 17.52
CA VAL A 154 -10.61 14.35 16.93
C VAL A 154 -9.31 14.96 16.45
N SER A 155 -8.20 14.50 17.04
CA SER A 155 -6.84 14.83 16.58
C SER A 155 -6.19 13.58 16.01
N ALA A 156 -5.54 13.69 14.86
CA ALA A 156 -4.83 12.55 14.28
C ALA A 156 -3.52 12.99 13.61
N VAL A 157 -2.53 12.11 13.71
CA VAL A 157 -1.27 12.17 12.96
C VAL A 157 -1.07 10.87 12.22
N ARG A 158 -0.55 10.95 10.98
CA ARG A 158 -0.20 9.78 10.18
C ARG A 158 1.10 10.00 9.43
N ASN A 159 1.92 8.94 9.38
CA ASN A 159 3.11 8.90 8.55
C ASN A 159 3.04 7.64 7.67
N PHE A 160 3.42 7.82 6.43
CA PHE A 160 3.43 6.81 5.40
C PHE A 160 4.75 6.90 4.66
N ASP A 161 5.41 5.77 4.45
CA ASP A 161 6.64 5.64 3.66
C ASP A 161 6.47 4.49 2.69
N THR A 162 6.78 4.70 1.41
CA THR A 162 6.78 3.64 0.40
C THR A 162 8.04 3.71 -0.44
N THR A 163 8.52 2.54 -0.84
CA THR A 163 9.55 2.41 -1.87
C THR A 163 9.11 1.33 -2.83
N ASP A 164 9.04 1.71 -4.11
CA ASP A 164 8.73 0.80 -5.20
C ASP A 164 9.94 0.74 -6.14
N TYR A 165 10.40 -0.46 -6.45
CA TYR A 165 11.37 -0.76 -7.49
C TYR A 165 10.69 -1.59 -8.56
N ILE A 166 10.69 -1.09 -9.79
CA ILE A 166 9.97 -1.68 -10.91
C ILE A 166 10.93 -1.82 -12.09
N ASP A 167 10.95 -2.99 -12.69
CA ASP A 167 11.47 -3.20 -14.04
C ASP A 167 10.47 -2.58 -15.01
N ALA A 168 10.79 -1.38 -15.51
CA ALA A 168 9.83 -0.53 -16.20
C ALA A 168 9.63 -0.90 -17.67
N ASP A 169 10.52 -1.69 -18.26
CA ASP A 169 10.35 -2.21 -19.61
C ASP A 169 9.64 -3.58 -19.65
N PHE A 170 9.49 -4.23 -18.47
CA PHE A 170 8.84 -5.54 -18.31
C PHE A 170 9.42 -6.64 -19.22
N ALA A 171 10.71 -6.60 -19.50
CA ALA A 171 11.39 -7.52 -20.39
C ALA A 171 12.69 -8.08 -19.77
N GLU A 172 13.33 -9.04 -20.44
CA GLU A 172 14.68 -9.52 -20.09
C GLU A 172 15.76 -8.50 -20.49
N ALA A 173 15.42 -7.61 -21.40
CA ALA A 173 16.31 -6.57 -21.83
C ALA A 173 16.57 -5.59 -20.68
N ASP A 174 17.82 -5.31 -20.41
CA ASP A 174 18.22 -4.34 -19.38
C ASP A 174 18.15 -2.92 -19.97
N LEU A 175 16.95 -2.34 -19.97
CA LEU A 175 16.69 -1.03 -20.57
C LEU A 175 16.31 0.03 -19.53
N LEU A 176 15.36 -0.25 -18.64
CA LEU A 176 14.77 0.80 -17.83
C LEU A 176 14.28 0.29 -16.46
N TYR A 177 14.74 0.94 -15.41
CA TYR A 177 14.26 0.73 -14.05
C TYR A 177 13.64 2.01 -13.50
N ASP A 178 12.54 1.87 -12.78
CA ASP A 178 11.94 2.96 -12.00
C ASP A 178 12.05 2.64 -10.51
N THR A 179 12.66 3.56 -9.78
CA THR A 179 12.67 3.56 -8.31
C THR A 179 11.90 4.76 -7.83
N ASN A 180 10.80 4.53 -7.15
CA ASN A 180 9.98 5.56 -6.56
C ASN A 180 10.02 5.46 -5.04
N HIS A 181 10.41 6.55 -4.39
CA HIS A 181 10.33 6.69 -2.94
C HIS A 181 9.40 7.84 -2.60
N ALA A 182 8.34 7.55 -1.85
CA ALA A 182 7.42 8.57 -1.37
C ALA A 182 7.27 8.50 0.14
N SER A 183 7.32 9.65 0.79
CA SER A 183 6.98 9.80 2.20
C SER A 183 5.89 10.84 2.37
N GLN A 184 5.04 10.62 3.36
CA GLN A 184 3.96 11.52 3.71
C GLN A 184 3.86 11.66 5.22
N SER A 185 3.70 12.88 5.68
CA SER A 185 3.26 13.17 7.03
C SER A 185 1.99 14.02 7.00
N SER A 186 1.06 13.74 7.90
CA SER A 186 -0.17 14.52 7.99
C SER A 186 -0.63 14.71 9.42
N PHE A 187 -1.31 15.83 9.65
CA PHE A 187 -2.01 16.16 10.87
C PHE A 187 -3.43 16.61 10.53
N SER A 188 -4.40 16.12 11.29
CA SER A 188 -5.78 16.60 11.21
C SER A 188 -6.35 16.91 12.59
N GLN A 189 -7.22 17.92 12.63
CA GLN A 189 -8.00 18.30 13.81
C GLN A 189 -9.44 18.56 13.39
N GLU A 190 -10.37 17.88 14.04
CA GLU A 190 -11.79 18.12 13.90
C GLU A 190 -12.37 18.53 15.24
N PHE A 191 -13.26 19.53 15.20
CA PHE A 191 -14.17 19.87 16.29
C PHE A 191 -15.59 19.78 15.78
N ARG A 192 -16.46 19.13 16.52
CA ARG A 192 -17.85 18.95 16.18
C ARG A 192 -18.74 19.15 17.41
N LEU A 193 -19.79 19.92 17.25
CA LEU A 193 -20.87 20.05 18.21
C LEU A 193 -22.14 19.52 17.56
N SER A 194 -22.76 18.53 18.18
CA SER A 194 -24.03 17.95 17.74
C SER A 194 -25.04 17.97 18.89
N GLY A 195 -26.31 18.12 18.56
CA GLY A 195 -27.36 18.12 19.59
C GLY A 195 -28.75 18.26 19.00
N GLU A 196 -29.68 18.39 19.90
CA GLU A 196 -31.09 18.61 19.59
C GLU A 196 -31.52 20.04 19.97
N PHE A 197 -32.41 20.60 19.19
CA PHE A 197 -33.02 21.88 19.52
C PHE A 197 -34.54 21.83 19.34
N GLY A 198 -35.25 22.43 20.27
CA GLY A 198 -36.71 22.61 20.20
C GLY A 198 -37.47 21.31 19.92
N ASN A 199 -38.48 21.37 19.07
CA ASN A 199 -39.44 20.31 18.81
C ASN A 199 -38.91 19.21 17.88
N GLY A 200 -37.82 18.56 18.23
CA GLY A 200 -37.26 17.41 17.49
C GLY A 200 -36.34 17.78 16.33
N GLY A 201 -35.80 18.98 16.26
CA GLY A 201 -34.75 19.35 15.33
C GLY A 201 -33.36 18.93 15.85
N ASN A 202 -32.50 18.44 14.93
CA ASN A 202 -31.12 18.09 15.25
C ASN A 202 -30.15 19.05 14.53
N TYR A 203 -29.02 19.30 15.15
CA TYR A 203 -27.94 20.09 14.53
C TYR A 203 -26.60 19.41 14.66
N VAL A 204 -25.71 19.65 13.66
CA VAL A 204 -24.30 19.36 13.71
C VAL A 204 -23.56 20.56 13.12
N VAL A 205 -22.60 21.09 13.90
CA VAL A 205 -21.71 22.18 13.48
C VAL A 205 -20.29 21.75 13.77
N GLY A 206 -19.36 22.02 12.87
CA GLY A 206 -17.97 21.62 13.06
C GLY A 206 -16.99 22.50 12.33
N ALA A 207 -15.73 22.35 12.72
CA ALA A 207 -14.56 22.90 12.06
C ALA A 207 -13.54 21.80 11.86
N TYR A 208 -12.86 21.82 10.71
CA TYR A 208 -11.84 20.85 10.35
C TYR A 208 -10.58 21.56 9.86
N PHE A 209 -9.44 21.10 10.34
CA PHE A 209 -8.12 21.52 9.88
C PHE A 209 -7.36 20.29 9.40
N PHE A 210 -6.66 20.42 8.29
CA PHE A 210 -5.79 19.39 7.74
C PHE A 210 -4.52 20.01 7.20
N SER A 211 -3.39 19.39 7.53
CA SER A 211 -2.08 19.72 6.97
C SER A 211 -1.39 18.44 6.53
N GLN A 212 -0.80 18.48 5.35
CA GLN A 212 -0.10 17.34 4.77
C GLN A 212 1.19 17.82 4.12
N ASP A 213 2.24 17.07 4.33
CA ASP A 213 3.51 17.21 3.64
C ASP A 213 3.80 15.92 2.88
N ILE A 214 4.18 16.03 1.62
CA ILE A 214 4.50 14.89 0.74
C ILE A 214 5.85 15.16 0.09
N ASP A 215 6.78 14.24 0.27
CA ASP A 215 8.03 14.17 -0.49
C ASP A 215 7.96 12.97 -1.42
N ASN A 216 8.20 13.19 -2.69
CA ASN A 216 8.21 12.15 -3.71
C ASN A 216 9.47 12.27 -4.58
N ASN A 217 10.27 11.21 -4.58
CA ASN A 217 11.47 11.11 -5.38
C ASN A 217 11.35 9.90 -6.31
N SER A 218 11.21 10.16 -7.61
CA SER A 218 11.21 9.13 -8.65
C SER A 218 12.51 9.22 -9.45
N ARG A 219 13.14 8.07 -9.64
CA ARG A 219 14.39 7.94 -10.38
C ARG A 219 14.23 6.87 -11.44
N LEU A 220 14.52 7.26 -12.69
CA LEU A 220 14.63 6.36 -13.81
C LEU A 220 16.12 6.06 -14.08
N ASP A 221 16.49 4.79 -14.04
CA ASP A 221 17.82 4.31 -14.38
C ASP A 221 17.78 3.61 -15.72
N LEU A 222 18.73 3.98 -16.59
CA LEU A 222 18.93 3.33 -17.89
C LEU A 222 19.83 2.11 -17.71
N GLY A 223 19.43 0.99 -18.26
CA GLY A 223 20.21 -0.24 -18.27
C GLY A 223 21.28 -0.27 -19.34
N ILE A 224 22.10 -1.33 -19.32
CA ILE A 224 23.26 -1.48 -20.23
C ILE A 224 22.89 -1.62 -21.71
N HIS A 225 21.66 -2.03 -22.01
CA HIS A 225 21.20 -2.16 -23.40
C HIS A 225 20.77 -0.85 -24.04
N THR A 226 20.84 0.26 -23.30
CA THR A 226 20.54 1.60 -23.83
C THR A 226 21.75 2.28 -24.48
N ASP A 227 22.97 1.79 -24.29
CA ASP A 227 24.21 2.39 -24.79
C ASP A 227 24.35 2.37 -26.32
N GLY A 228 23.37 1.89 -27.07
CA GLY A 228 23.34 1.79 -28.51
C GLY A 228 22.20 2.53 -29.23
N PHE A 229 21.43 3.36 -28.51
CA PHE A 229 20.31 4.12 -29.07
C PHE A 229 20.60 5.61 -29.15
#